data_5297864daa16c37f52c3a343256397e2
#
_entry.id   5297864daa16c37f52c3a343256397e2
#
_cell.length_a   1.000
_cell.length_b   1.000
_cell.length_c   1.000
_cell.angle_alpha   90.00
_cell.angle_beta   90.00
_cell.angle_gamma   90.00
#
_symmetry.space_group_name_H-M   'P 1'
#
loop_
_entity.id
_entity.type
_entity.pdbx_description
1 polymer ?
#
loop_
_entity_poly.entity_id
_entity_poly.type
_entity_poly.pdbx_seq_one_letter_code
_entity_poly.pdbx_strand_id
1 'polypeptide(L)'
;MDEKEILGHIDELIKTEHELRAKLAAGELSSDEEHTQLRAAEYALDQCWDLLRQRRARREFGEDPGEAALRPVSEVEGYMQ
;
A
#
# COMPACT_ATOMS: atom_id res chain seq x y z
N MET A 1 -7.67 -5.23 10.73
CA MET A 1 -7.91 -3.83 10.30
C MET A 1 -9.27 -3.68 9.66
N ASP A 2 -10.02 -2.68 10.03
CA ASP A 2 -11.27 -2.37 9.35
C ASP A 2 -11.00 -1.50 8.10
N GLU A 3 -12.03 -1.28 7.30
CA GLU A 3 -11.89 -0.54 6.04
C GLU A 3 -11.43 0.90 6.26
N LYS A 4 -11.91 1.54 7.31
CA LYS A 4 -11.53 2.92 7.65
C LYS A 4 -10.04 3.02 7.98
N GLU A 5 -9.53 2.07 8.75
CA GLU A 5 -8.10 2.02 9.08
C GLU A 5 -7.24 1.78 7.85
N ILE A 6 -7.67 0.91 6.95
CA ILE A 6 -6.95 0.63 5.70
C ILE A 6 -6.89 1.88 4.83
N LEU A 7 -8.01 2.59 4.68
CA LEU A 7 -8.07 3.82 3.90
C LEU A 7 -7.20 4.92 4.51
N GLY A 8 -7.16 5.00 5.85
CA GLY A 8 -6.27 5.93 6.54
C GLY A 8 -4.78 5.64 6.27
N HIS A 9 -4.41 4.36 6.25
CA HIS A 9 -3.06 3.94 5.89
C HIS A 9 -2.70 4.32 4.45
N ILE A 10 -3.63 4.11 3.54
CA ILE A 10 -3.44 4.47 2.13
C ILE A 10 -3.19 5.98 2.00
N ASP A 11 -3.99 6.80 2.69
CA ASP A 11 -3.82 8.26 2.68
C ASP A 11 -2.43 8.67 3.18
N GLU A 12 -1.96 8.07 4.27
CA GLU A 12 -0.64 8.37 4.82
C GLU A 12 0.48 7.96 3.85
N LEU A 13 0.34 6.82 3.19
CA LEU A 13 1.33 6.35 2.21
C LEU A 13 1.37 7.26 0.99
N ILE A 14 0.23 7.76 0.53
CA ILE A 14 0.16 8.71 -0.57
C ILE A 14 0.87 10.01 -0.20
N LYS A 15 0.67 10.50 1.02
CA LYS A 15 1.38 11.69 1.51
C LYS A 15 2.89 11.46 1.54
N THR A 16 3.31 10.28 1.99
CA THR A 16 4.73 9.91 2.01
C THR A 16 5.33 9.94 0.61
N GLU A 17 4.62 9.41 -0.40
CA GLU A 17 5.08 9.48 -1.78
C GLU A 17 5.26 10.92 -2.26
N HIS A 18 4.29 11.79 -1.96
CA HIS A 18 4.39 13.20 -2.34
C HIS A 18 5.56 13.89 -1.67
N GLU A 19 5.81 13.62 -0.41
CA GLU A 19 6.93 14.18 0.34
C GLU A 19 8.27 13.72 -0.24
N LEU A 20 8.38 12.44 -0.59
CA LEU A 20 9.60 11.89 -1.18
C LEU A 20 9.92 12.53 -2.53
N ARG A 21 8.90 12.72 -3.36
CA ARG A 21 9.08 13.39 -4.65
C ARG A 21 9.46 14.86 -4.49
N ALA A 22 8.87 15.53 -3.51
CA ALA A 22 9.22 16.92 -3.21
C ALA A 22 10.66 17.05 -2.73
N LYS A 23 11.12 16.12 -1.88
CA LYS A 23 12.51 16.11 -1.40
C LYS A 23 13.50 15.85 -2.52
N LEU A 24 13.17 14.97 -3.45
CA LEU A 24 14.01 14.73 -4.61
C LEU A 24 14.13 16.00 -5.45
N ALA A 25 13.00 16.65 -5.71
CA ALA A 25 12.99 17.90 -6.49
C ALA A 25 13.78 19.02 -5.82
N ALA A 26 13.81 19.03 -4.49
CA ALA A 26 14.57 20.02 -3.71
C ALA A 26 16.06 19.65 -3.55
N GLY A 27 16.47 18.48 -4.05
CA GLY A 27 17.85 18.01 -3.92
C GLY A 27 18.19 17.46 -2.54
N GLU A 28 17.21 17.17 -1.72
CA GLU A 28 17.40 16.65 -0.36
C GLU A 28 17.62 15.14 -0.30
N LEU A 29 17.29 14.41 -1.39
CA LEU A 29 17.48 12.98 -1.50
C LEU A 29 18.23 12.64 -2.77
N SER A 30 19.06 11.61 -2.73
CA SER A 30 19.66 11.04 -3.94
C SER A 30 18.59 10.24 -4.70
N SER A 31 18.84 10.01 -6.00
CA SER A 31 17.96 9.18 -6.83
C SER A 31 17.82 7.76 -6.26
N ASP A 32 18.91 7.18 -5.78
CA ASP A 32 18.88 5.83 -5.21
C ASP A 32 18.05 5.77 -3.94
N GLU A 33 18.21 6.75 -3.06
CA GLU A 33 17.42 6.83 -1.83
C GLU A 33 15.93 7.01 -2.14
N GLU A 34 15.60 7.88 -3.08
CA GLU A 34 14.23 8.14 -3.50
C GLU A 34 13.61 6.87 -4.08
N HIS A 35 14.33 6.17 -4.98
CA HIS A 35 13.83 4.93 -5.57
C HIS A 35 13.56 3.87 -4.52
N THR A 36 14.46 3.71 -3.55
CA THR A 36 14.29 2.71 -2.49
C THR A 36 13.07 3.02 -1.62
N GLN A 37 12.95 4.25 -1.17
CA GLN A 37 11.86 4.65 -0.27
C GLN A 37 10.52 4.69 -1.01
N LEU A 38 10.51 5.17 -2.24
CA LEU A 38 9.29 5.24 -3.04
C LEU A 38 8.77 3.84 -3.36
N ARG A 39 9.66 2.91 -3.70
CA ARG A 39 9.28 1.52 -3.95
C ARG A 39 8.68 0.86 -2.72
N ALA A 40 9.26 1.12 -1.53
CA ALA A 40 8.72 0.60 -0.28
C ALA A 40 7.30 1.13 -0.03
N ALA A 41 7.07 2.42 -0.27
CA ALA A 41 5.73 3.01 -0.12
C ALA A 41 4.74 2.42 -1.12
N GLU A 42 5.17 2.20 -2.37
CA GLU A 42 4.32 1.59 -3.40
C GLU A 42 3.94 0.16 -3.05
N TYR A 43 4.88 -0.63 -2.54
CA TYR A 43 4.59 -2.00 -2.12
C TYR A 43 3.61 -2.02 -0.95
N ALA A 44 3.76 -1.11 0.00
CA ALA A 44 2.83 -1.00 1.12
C ALA A 44 1.43 -0.60 0.65
N LEU A 45 1.33 0.30 -0.34
CA LEU A 45 0.05 0.65 -0.95
C LEU A 45 -0.60 -0.55 -1.62
N ASP A 46 0.16 -1.33 -2.37
CA ASP A 46 -0.35 -2.53 -3.05
C ASP A 46 -0.89 -3.54 -2.04
N GLN A 47 -0.22 -3.72 -0.91
CA GLN A 47 -0.69 -4.58 0.17
C GLN A 47 -2.01 -4.08 0.76
N CYS A 48 -2.15 -2.76 0.92
CA CYS A 48 -3.38 -2.17 1.44
C CYS A 48 -4.55 -2.33 0.47
N TRP A 49 -4.31 -2.11 -0.82
CA TRP A 49 -5.34 -2.32 -1.85
C TRP A 49 -5.75 -3.79 -1.94
N ASP A 50 -4.78 -4.70 -1.84
CA ASP A 50 -5.04 -6.14 -1.82
C ASP A 50 -5.93 -6.52 -0.63
N LEU A 51 -5.63 -5.98 0.54
CA LEU A 51 -6.41 -6.23 1.75
C LEU A 51 -7.87 -5.76 1.58
N LEU A 52 -8.07 -4.58 0.98
CA LEU A 52 -9.41 -4.08 0.68
C LEU A 52 -10.16 -5.03 -0.25
N ARG A 53 -9.50 -5.52 -1.30
CA ARG A 53 -10.11 -6.48 -2.23
C ARG A 53 -10.50 -7.77 -1.52
N GLN A 54 -9.64 -8.28 -0.63
CA GLN A 54 -9.94 -9.47 0.16
C GLN A 54 -11.19 -9.26 1.02
N ARG A 55 -11.27 -8.11 1.71
CA ARG A 55 -12.40 -7.80 2.58
C ARG A 55 -13.70 -7.72 1.79
N ARG A 56 -13.67 -7.09 0.62
CA ARG A 56 -14.84 -6.98 -0.25
C ARG A 56 -15.29 -8.33 -0.76
N ALA A 57 -14.34 -9.18 -1.19
CA ALA A 57 -14.63 -10.51 -1.67
C ALA A 57 -15.28 -11.37 -0.57
N ARG A 58 -14.78 -11.32 0.65
CA ARG A 58 -15.35 -12.06 1.77
C ARG A 58 -16.77 -11.59 2.08
N ARG A 59 -16.99 -10.28 2.04
CA ARG A 59 -18.33 -9.73 2.26
C ARG A 59 -19.32 -10.20 1.21
N GLU A 60 -18.91 -10.24 -0.06
CA GLU A 60 -19.76 -10.72 -1.16
C GLU A 60 -20.14 -12.18 -1.02
N PHE A 61 -19.25 -13.00 -0.50
CA PHE A 61 -19.50 -14.44 -0.30
C PHE A 61 -20.02 -14.77 1.09
N GLY A 62 -20.40 -13.77 1.88
CA GLY A 62 -20.95 -14.00 3.21
C GLY A 62 -19.91 -14.42 4.24
N GLU A 63 -18.63 -14.26 3.95
CA GLU A 63 -17.55 -14.55 4.89
C GLU A 63 -17.24 -13.33 5.74
N ASP A 64 -16.53 -13.54 6.86
CA ASP A 64 -16.14 -12.45 7.74
C ASP A 64 -15.00 -11.63 7.13
N PRO A 65 -15.24 -10.34 6.80
CA PRO A 65 -14.15 -9.48 6.30
C PRO A 65 -12.98 -9.33 7.26
N GLY A 66 -13.22 -9.49 8.56
CA GLY A 66 -12.17 -9.41 9.57
C GLY A 66 -11.13 -10.51 9.48
N GLU A 67 -11.40 -11.60 8.75
CA GLU A 67 -10.45 -12.68 8.53
C GLU A 67 -9.45 -12.36 7.40
N ALA A 68 -9.68 -11.30 6.62
CA ALA A 68 -8.72 -10.88 5.61
C ALA A 68 -7.42 -10.41 6.27
N ALA A 69 -6.29 -10.72 5.67
CA ALA A 69 -4.98 -10.40 6.20
C ALA A 69 -4.03 -9.89 5.11
N LEU A 70 -3.06 -9.10 5.51
CA LEU A 70 -2.02 -8.64 4.60
C LEU A 70 -1.25 -9.83 4.04
N ARG A 71 -1.11 -9.87 2.72
CA ARG A 71 -0.33 -10.90 2.05
C ARG A 71 1.09 -10.39 1.79
N PRO A 72 2.08 -11.30 1.72
CA PRO A 72 3.45 -10.90 1.40
C PRO A 72 3.53 -10.10 0.10
N VAL A 73 4.47 -9.15 0.05
CA VAL A 73 4.68 -8.32 -1.13
C VAL A 73 4.90 -9.16 -2.39
N SER A 74 5.67 -10.24 -2.30
CA SER A 74 5.93 -11.13 -3.43
C SER A 74 4.65 -11.72 -4.01
N GLU A 75 3.68 -12.05 -3.17
CA GLU A 75 2.39 -12.60 -3.60
C GLU A 75 1.52 -11.52 -4.26
N VAL A 76 1.48 -10.33 -3.67
CA VAL A 76 0.71 -9.19 -4.20
C VAL A 76 1.28 -8.73 -5.53
N GLU A 77 2.60 -8.59 -5.63
CA GLU A 77 3.27 -8.16 -6.85
C GLU A 77 3.12 -9.17 -7.98
N GLY A 78 3.18 -10.47 -7.65
CA GLY A 78 2.95 -11.52 -8.64
C GLY A 78 1.54 -11.47 -9.22
N TYR A 79 0.57 -11.03 -8.45
CA TYR A 79 -0.81 -10.89 -8.87
C TYR A 79 -1.01 -9.74 -9.85
N MET A 80 -0.19 -8.70 -9.73
CA MET A 80 -0.30 -7.49 -10.54
C MET A 80 0.48 -7.55 -11.87
N GLN A 81 1.21 -8.60 -12.09
CA GLN A 81 1.99 -8.80 -13.32
C GLN A 81 1.15 -9.44 -14.43
#